data_1f61ab75eb7914be331bc0972ca54afb
#
_entry.id   1f61ab75eb7914be331bc0972ca54afb
#
_cell.length_a   1.000
_cell.length_b   1.000
_cell.length_c   1.000
_cell.angle_alpha   90.00
_cell.angle_beta   90.00
_cell.angle_gamma   90.00
#
_symmetry.space_group_name_H-M   'P 1'
#
loop_
_entity.id
_entity.type
_entity.pdbx_description
1 polymer ?
#
loop_
_entity_poly.entity_id
_entity_poly.type
_entity_poly.pdbx_seq_one_letter_code
_entity_poly.pdbx_strand_id
1 'polypeptide(L)'
;MAELQLPEKFGQYIDIEVAIKEANETYDTQGVSDMYSTGIKILDEYFSGGYGRKNSYELVLVASAPKCYKTTFAMQMLVEPLKKKVPMLWVLAEMSYGETVNMLRAFFYPKIEEADKILRESYKAGALKIVDKDTIDGVKDISQLEKMLEVAGTEGCELFYIDPLNYLTRQATESQDKQNRAESEIMKWFKRYLEKNKKTALLVMHNTKDPNQHRQEGLAGTADFARMATKVIETRNEGFLPKVGTGTTATMPGSLLSVELWSARGVDQWRFAPLVLKAIKNPNHKGVKISELDGADYQRIDKL
;
A
#
# COMPACT_ATOMS: atom_id res chain seq x y z
N MET A 1 -45.61 -8.78 -27.61
CA MET A 1 -44.17 -8.58 -27.37
C MET A 1 -44.03 -7.20 -26.79
N ALA A 2 -43.70 -7.08 -25.52
CA ALA A 2 -43.47 -5.77 -24.91
C ALA A 2 -42.11 -5.25 -25.38
N GLU A 3 -42.15 -4.10 -26.08
CA GLU A 3 -40.91 -3.37 -26.40
C GLU A 3 -40.18 -3.01 -25.08
N LEU A 4 -38.96 -3.51 -24.94
CA LEU A 4 -38.07 -3.11 -23.88
C LEU A 4 -37.74 -1.62 -24.09
N GLN A 5 -38.37 -0.73 -23.35
CA GLN A 5 -37.97 0.68 -23.30
C GLN A 5 -36.63 0.75 -22.57
N LEU A 6 -35.55 0.89 -23.29
CA LEU A 6 -34.22 1.17 -22.74
C LEU A 6 -34.27 2.55 -22.06
N PRO A 7 -33.71 2.72 -20.86
CA PRO A 7 -33.67 4.02 -20.20
C PRO A 7 -32.92 5.04 -21.07
N GLU A 8 -33.45 6.25 -21.19
CA GLU A 8 -32.87 7.36 -21.99
C GLU A 8 -31.42 7.73 -21.70
N LYS A 9 -30.84 7.19 -20.64
CA LYS A 9 -29.43 7.39 -20.24
C LYS A 9 -28.43 6.39 -20.84
N PHE A 10 -28.84 5.43 -21.65
CA PHE A 10 -27.92 4.53 -22.37
C PHE A 10 -27.34 5.11 -23.65
N GLY A 11 -27.52 6.39 -23.92
CA GLY A 11 -27.23 7.02 -25.22
C GLY A 11 -25.97 7.87 -25.32
N GLN A 12 -25.06 7.86 -24.35
CA GLN A 12 -23.75 8.44 -24.60
C GLN A 12 -22.74 7.32 -24.84
N TYR A 13 -22.67 6.87 -26.09
CA TYR A 13 -21.53 6.11 -26.57
C TYR A 13 -20.29 7.00 -26.43
N ILE A 14 -19.24 6.47 -25.80
CA ILE A 14 -17.95 7.16 -25.75
C ILE A 14 -17.49 7.29 -27.21
N ASP A 15 -17.21 8.52 -27.64
CA ASP A 15 -16.57 8.74 -28.91
C ASP A 15 -15.21 8.04 -28.89
N ILE A 16 -15.01 7.10 -29.83
CA ILE A 16 -13.79 6.31 -29.91
C ILE A 16 -12.56 7.17 -30.10
N GLU A 17 -12.67 8.31 -30.76
CA GLU A 17 -11.58 9.27 -30.95
C GLU A 17 -11.22 9.95 -29.63
N VAL A 18 -12.20 10.25 -28.77
CA VAL A 18 -11.96 10.76 -27.41
C VAL A 18 -11.25 9.70 -26.58
N ALA A 19 -11.69 8.44 -26.65
CA ALA A 19 -11.05 7.34 -25.92
C ALA A 19 -9.62 7.08 -26.41
N ILE A 20 -9.36 7.14 -27.70
CA ILE A 20 -8.02 7.02 -28.29
C ILE A 20 -7.14 8.20 -27.85
N LYS A 21 -7.67 9.42 -27.89
CA LYS A 21 -6.96 10.61 -27.45
C LYS A 21 -6.59 10.53 -25.97
N GLU A 22 -7.52 10.16 -25.10
CA GLU A 22 -7.27 9.95 -23.67
C GLU A 22 -6.22 8.83 -23.45
N ALA A 23 -6.29 7.74 -24.21
CA ALA A 23 -5.30 6.67 -24.14
C ALA A 23 -3.91 7.16 -24.55
N ASN A 24 -3.78 7.91 -25.63
CA ASN A 24 -2.51 8.48 -26.11
C ASN A 24 -1.97 9.51 -25.12
N GLU A 25 -2.80 10.43 -24.62
CA GLU A 25 -2.41 11.40 -23.59
C GLU A 25 -1.93 10.68 -22.32
N THR A 26 -2.54 9.55 -21.97
CA THR A 26 -2.13 8.74 -20.82
C THR A 26 -0.80 8.04 -21.08
N TYR A 27 -0.53 7.55 -22.30
CA TYR A 27 0.72 6.87 -22.65
C TYR A 27 1.87 7.84 -22.93
N ASP A 28 1.63 8.94 -23.63
CA ASP A 28 2.69 9.87 -24.06
C ASP A 28 3.15 10.84 -22.96
N THR A 29 2.27 11.17 -21.99
CA THR A 29 2.58 12.13 -20.93
C THR A 29 3.02 11.48 -19.62
N GLN A 30 2.85 10.17 -19.44
CA GLN A 30 3.12 9.47 -18.18
C GLN A 30 4.35 8.59 -18.27
N GLY A 31 5.52 9.23 -18.27
CA GLY A 31 6.80 8.52 -18.13
C GLY A 31 6.97 7.86 -16.75
N VAL A 32 8.00 7.02 -16.62
CA VAL A 32 8.40 6.40 -15.34
C VAL A 32 8.66 7.42 -14.23
N SER A 33 8.94 8.69 -14.59
CA SER A 33 9.15 9.81 -13.67
C SER A 33 7.95 10.12 -12.78
N ASP A 34 6.73 9.82 -13.23
CA ASP A 34 5.49 10.13 -12.51
C ASP A 34 5.02 8.99 -11.59
N MET A 35 5.75 7.87 -11.58
CA MET A 35 5.45 6.74 -10.72
C MET A 35 5.87 7.01 -9.27
N TYR A 36 5.08 6.49 -8.34
CA TYR A 36 5.45 6.42 -6.93
C TYR A 36 6.38 5.24 -6.71
N SER A 37 7.67 5.53 -6.64
CA SER A 37 8.73 4.55 -6.38
C SER A 37 8.65 4.01 -4.95
N THR A 38 8.98 2.74 -4.77
CA THR A 38 9.14 2.12 -3.45
C THR A 38 10.49 2.45 -2.81
N GLY A 39 11.45 2.97 -3.60
CA GLY A 39 12.84 3.15 -3.19
C GLY A 39 13.66 1.85 -3.17
N ILE A 40 13.10 0.74 -3.62
CA ILE A 40 13.76 -0.56 -3.80
C ILE A 40 13.71 -0.86 -5.30
N LYS A 41 14.87 -0.81 -5.96
CA LYS A 41 14.94 -0.86 -7.43
C LYS A 41 14.27 -2.09 -8.03
N ILE A 42 14.61 -3.29 -7.52
CA ILE A 42 14.03 -4.55 -8.01
C ILE A 42 12.51 -4.61 -7.79
N LEU A 43 12.00 -3.96 -6.75
CA LEU A 43 10.57 -3.89 -6.47
C LEU A 43 9.88 -2.90 -7.44
N ASP A 44 10.52 -1.78 -7.75
CA ASP A 44 10.00 -0.84 -8.74
C ASP A 44 9.97 -1.48 -10.14
N GLU A 45 11.01 -2.23 -10.51
CA GLU A 45 11.03 -3.04 -11.75
C GLU A 45 9.92 -4.07 -11.75
N TYR A 46 9.69 -4.76 -10.62
CA TYR A 46 8.61 -5.73 -10.45
C TYR A 46 7.22 -5.10 -10.61
N PHE A 47 7.05 -3.84 -10.22
CA PHE A 47 5.82 -3.07 -10.38
C PHE A 47 5.77 -2.23 -11.67
N SER A 48 6.68 -2.46 -12.62
CA SER A 48 6.75 -1.69 -13.88
C SER A 48 6.97 -0.19 -13.69
N GLY A 49 7.85 0.18 -12.74
CA GLY A 49 8.27 1.55 -12.45
C GLY A 49 7.81 2.10 -11.11
N GLY A 50 6.86 1.43 -10.43
CA GLY A 50 6.37 1.82 -9.11
C GLY A 50 4.97 1.33 -8.82
N TYR A 51 4.49 1.58 -7.60
CA TYR A 51 3.22 1.01 -7.14
C TYR A 51 1.99 1.88 -7.45
N GLY A 52 2.19 3.15 -7.74
CA GLY A 52 1.14 4.11 -8.06
C GLY A 52 1.66 5.17 -9.01
N ARG A 53 0.78 6.03 -9.48
CA ARG A 53 1.11 7.05 -10.47
C ARG A 53 0.42 8.37 -10.14
N LYS A 54 1.15 9.48 -10.32
CA LYS A 54 0.61 10.81 -10.20
C LYS A 54 -0.48 11.06 -11.25
N ASN A 55 -1.54 11.76 -10.88
CA ASN A 55 -2.67 12.07 -11.76
C ASN A 55 -3.34 10.85 -12.40
N SER A 56 -3.21 9.68 -11.79
CA SER A 56 -3.86 8.45 -12.20
C SER A 56 -4.58 7.79 -11.03
N TYR A 57 -5.47 6.87 -11.35
CA TYR A 57 -6.16 6.08 -10.35
C TYR A 57 -5.39 4.81 -10.04
N GLU A 58 -5.00 4.63 -8.78
CA GLU A 58 -4.46 3.37 -8.30
C GLU A 58 -5.03 3.03 -6.92
N LEU A 59 -5.53 1.81 -6.78
CA LEU A 59 -5.96 1.23 -5.52
C LEU A 59 -5.09 0.01 -5.23
N VAL A 60 -4.11 0.20 -4.37
CA VAL A 60 -3.11 -0.81 -4.02
C VAL A 60 -3.45 -1.43 -2.67
N LEU A 61 -3.61 -2.74 -2.62
CA LEU A 61 -3.81 -3.49 -1.39
C LEU A 61 -2.53 -4.21 -0.99
N VAL A 62 -2.12 -4.05 0.27
CA VAL A 62 -1.11 -4.90 0.89
C VAL A 62 -1.81 -5.79 1.90
N ALA A 63 -1.91 -7.07 1.57
CA ALA A 63 -2.60 -8.06 2.37
C ALA A 63 -1.65 -9.18 2.79
N SER A 64 -1.68 -9.58 4.06
CA SER A 64 -0.89 -10.70 4.54
C SER A 64 -1.35 -11.19 5.90
N ALA A 65 -0.90 -12.38 6.26
CA ALA A 65 -1.06 -12.93 7.59
C ALA A 65 -0.42 -12.02 8.66
N PRO A 66 -0.79 -12.14 9.94
CA PRO A 66 -0.12 -11.46 11.02
C PRO A 66 1.39 -11.75 11.04
N LYS A 67 2.21 -10.75 11.41
CA LYS A 67 3.68 -10.86 11.52
C LYS A 67 4.44 -11.10 10.20
N CYS A 68 3.81 -10.82 9.05
CA CYS A 68 4.44 -10.89 7.72
C CYS A 68 4.90 -9.52 7.20
N TYR A 69 5.23 -8.58 8.06
CA TYR A 69 5.82 -7.27 7.75
C TYR A 69 4.97 -6.35 6.86
N LYS A 70 3.65 -6.57 6.73
CA LYS A 70 2.78 -5.77 5.83
C LYS A 70 2.84 -4.27 6.08
N THR A 71 2.67 -3.82 7.34
CA THR A 71 2.78 -2.41 7.74
C THR A 71 4.16 -1.85 7.40
N THR A 72 5.23 -2.58 7.75
CA THR A 72 6.61 -2.19 7.43
C THR A 72 6.83 -2.07 5.93
N PHE A 73 6.33 -3.04 5.17
CA PHE A 73 6.42 -3.06 3.71
C PHE A 73 5.65 -1.88 3.09
N ALA A 74 4.41 -1.66 3.49
CA ALA A 74 3.60 -0.56 3.02
C ALA A 74 4.23 0.80 3.35
N MET A 75 4.74 0.98 4.57
CA MET A 75 5.44 2.21 4.96
C MET A 75 6.74 2.42 4.19
N GLN A 76 7.48 1.34 3.85
CA GLN A 76 8.67 1.44 2.99
C GLN A 76 8.30 2.04 1.62
N MET A 77 7.14 1.67 1.07
CA MET A 77 6.64 2.22 -0.20
C MET A 77 6.34 3.73 -0.13
N LEU A 78 6.13 4.29 1.07
CA LEU A 78 5.85 5.71 1.28
C LEU A 78 7.12 6.57 1.42
N VAL A 79 8.29 5.97 1.61
CA VAL A 79 9.54 6.70 1.90
C VAL A 79 9.92 7.63 0.74
N GLU A 80 9.89 7.14 -0.50
CA GLU A 80 10.25 7.96 -1.67
C GLU A 80 9.21 9.05 -1.98
N PRO A 81 7.89 8.79 -1.98
CA PRO A 81 6.89 9.85 -2.03
C PRO A 81 7.07 10.91 -0.93
N LEU A 82 7.39 10.48 0.30
CA LEU A 82 7.63 11.40 1.41
C LEU A 82 8.85 12.31 1.17
N LYS A 83 9.98 11.76 0.69
CA LYS A 83 11.16 12.53 0.27
C LYS A 83 10.84 13.55 -0.82
N LYS A 84 10.00 13.16 -1.77
CA LYS A 84 9.54 14.03 -2.87
C LYS A 84 8.46 15.03 -2.44
N LYS A 85 8.04 15.01 -1.17
CA LYS A 85 6.97 15.87 -0.62
C LYS A 85 5.65 15.73 -1.39
N VAL A 86 5.34 14.51 -1.85
CA VAL A 86 4.02 14.20 -2.40
C VAL A 86 2.96 14.47 -1.31
N PRO A 87 1.91 15.24 -1.61
CA PRO A 87 0.86 15.50 -0.64
C PRO A 87 0.12 14.21 -0.27
N MET A 88 0.16 13.83 1.00
CA MET A 88 -0.41 12.57 1.46
C MET A 88 -1.15 12.67 2.78
N LEU A 89 -2.12 11.80 2.95
CA LEU A 89 -2.80 11.53 4.22
C LEU A 89 -2.44 10.13 4.71
N TRP A 90 -1.96 10.03 5.94
CA TRP A 90 -1.76 8.76 6.64
C TRP A 90 -2.84 8.58 7.71
N VAL A 91 -3.56 7.46 7.64
CA VAL A 91 -4.56 7.04 8.62
C VAL A 91 -4.01 5.81 9.34
N LEU A 92 -3.59 6.00 10.59
CA LEU A 92 -2.88 5.02 11.41
C LEU A 92 -3.82 4.49 12.49
N ALA A 93 -4.59 3.45 12.17
CA ALA A 93 -5.65 2.98 13.03
C ALA A 93 -5.16 2.11 14.22
N GLU A 94 -3.97 1.50 14.13
CA GLU A 94 -3.43 0.65 15.19
C GLU A 94 -2.13 1.21 15.81
N MET A 95 -1.53 2.23 15.21
CA MET A 95 -0.22 2.74 15.61
C MET A 95 -0.31 4.17 16.12
N SER A 96 0.48 4.45 17.16
CA SER A 96 0.70 5.82 17.60
C SER A 96 1.70 6.57 16.70
N TYR A 97 1.70 7.89 16.79
CA TYR A 97 2.71 8.74 16.13
C TYR A 97 4.14 8.32 16.44
N GLY A 98 4.43 8.05 17.71
CA GLY A 98 5.79 7.69 18.15
C GLY A 98 6.26 6.38 17.52
N GLU A 99 5.39 5.38 17.41
CA GLU A 99 5.70 4.11 16.76
C GLU A 99 5.95 4.29 15.27
N THR A 100 5.15 5.09 14.60
CA THR A 100 5.29 5.43 13.18
C THR A 100 6.61 6.13 12.90
N VAL A 101 6.99 7.13 13.69
CA VAL A 101 8.27 7.83 13.57
C VAL A 101 9.45 6.87 13.77
N ASN A 102 9.37 6.00 14.78
CA ASN A 102 10.42 5.01 15.03
C ASN A 102 10.56 3.99 13.90
N MET A 103 9.45 3.60 13.28
CA MET A 103 9.47 2.72 12.10
C MET A 103 10.14 3.42 10.91
N LEU A 104 9.80 4.67 10.63
CA LEU A 104 10.45 5.46 9.58
C LEU A 104 11.95 5.63 9.82
N ARG A 105 12.36 5.92 11.05
CA ARG A 105 13.79 6.00 11.42
C ARG A 105 14.55 4.72 11.11
N ALA A 106 13.91 3.55 11.25
CA ALA A 106 14.53 2.28 10.91
C ALA A 106 14.91 2.16 9.43
N PHE A 107 14.12 2.75 8.53
CA PHE A 107 14.41 2.72 7.09
C PHE A 107 15.64 3.56 6.72
N PHE A 108 15.94 4.60 7.51
CA PHE A 108 17.07 5.50 7.28
C PHE A 108 18.33 5.12 8.06
N TYR A 109 18.27 4.09 8.89
CA TYR A 109 19.44 3.68 9.67
C TYR A 109 20.68 3.44 8.78
N PRO A 110 21.88 3.93 9.17
CA PRO A 110 22.21 4.60 10.46
C PRO A 110 21.91 6.12 10.50
N LYS A 111 21.41 6.73 9.44
CA LYS A 111 21.17 8.18 9.32
C LYS A 111 19.76 8.57 9.79
N ILE A 112 19.43 8.32 11.04
CA ILE A 112 18.08 8.56 11.59
C ILE A 112 17.65 10.03 11.55
N GLU A 113 18.60 10.97 11.65
CA GLU A 113 18.35 12.41 11.56
C GLU A 113 17.77 12.80 10.19
N GLU A 114 18.07 12.03 9.14
CA GLU A 114 17.50 12.22 7.81
C GLU A 114 15.99 11.95 7.82
N ALA A 115 15.54 10.91 8.51
CA ALA A 115 14.12 10.63 8.67
C ALA A 115 13.39 11.78 9.37
N ASP A 116 13.97 12.28 10.47
CA ASP A 116 13.39 13.39 11.24
C ASP A 116 13.33 14.68 10.41
N LYS A 117 14.37 14.95 9.63
CA LYS A 117 14.42 16.10 8.71
C LYS A 117 13.31 16.00 7.67
N ILE A 118 13.19 14.88 6.99
CA ILE A 118 12.19 14.64 5.94
C ILE A 118 10.77 14.79 6.50
N LEU A 119 10.49 14.19 7.66
CA LEU A 119 9.19 14.33 8.32
C LEU A 119 8.84 15.79 8.64
N ARG A 120 9.77 16.52 9.25
CA ARG A 120 9.57 17.94 9.59
C ARG A 120 9.36 18.80 8.35
N GLU A 121 10.13 18.56 7.29
CA GLU A 121 10.01 19.32 6.05
C GLU A 121 8.69 19.02 5.34
N SER A 122 8.27 17.76 5.28
CA SER A 122 7.00 17.37 4.67
C SER A 122 5.81 17.90 5.45
N TYR A 123 5.87 17.86 6.78
CA TYR A 123 4.83 18.45 7.63
C TYR A 123 4.74 19.99 7.46
N LYS A 124 5.88 20.70 7.52
CA LYS A 124 5.93 22.15 7.32
C LYS A 124 5.44 22.59 5.93
N ALA A 125 5.68 21.76 4.91
CA ALA A 125 5.21 22.00 3.56
C ALA A 125 3.69 21.68 3.38
N GLY A 126 3.01 21.18 4.42
CA GLY A 126 1.62 20.71 4.31
C GLY A 126 1.46 19.44 3.46
N ALA A 127 2.59 18.80 3.10
CA ALA A 127 2.58 17.61 2.27
C ALA A 127 2.28 16.32 3.06
N LEU A 128 2.39 16.32 4.38
CA LEU A 128 2.08 15.19 5.23
C LEU A 128 1.00 15.55 6.24
N LYS A 129 -0.13 14.87 6.13
CA LYS A 129 -1.21 14.88 7.12
C LYS A 129 -1.29 13.50 7.76
N ILE A 130 -1.45 13.46 9.07
CA ILE A 130 -1.54 12.18 9.79
C ILE A 130 -2.77 12.23 10.71
N VAL A 131 -3.54 11.15 10.65
CA VAL A 131 -4.63 10.86 11.58
C VAL A 131 -4.24 9.60 12.32
N ASP A 132 -4.08 9.70 13.63
CA ASP A 132 -3.66 8.60 14.47
C ASP A 132 -4.85 7.84 15.09
N LYS A 133 -4.52 6.81 15.86
CA LYS A 133 -5.48 5.95 16.52
C LYS A 133 -6.47 6.74 17.39
N ASP A 134 -5.99 7.71 18.17
CA ASP A 134 -6.84 8.45 19.12
C ASP A 134 -7.90 9.27 18.38
N THR A 135 -7.54 9.83 17.23
CA THR A 135 -8.47 10.53 16.34
C THR A 135 -9.45 9.57 15.67
N ILE A 136 -8.97 8.40 15.24
CA ILE A 136 -9.79 7.36 14.58
C ILE A 136 -10.79 6.75 15.55
N ASP A 137 -10.44 6.54 16.81
CA ASP A 137 -11.35 6.03 17.84
C ASP A 137 -12.60 6.92 18.01
N GLY A 138 -12.53 8.17 17.56
CA GLY A 138 -13.67 9.08 17.46
C GLY A 138 -14.56 8.92 16.22
N VAL A 139 -14.10 8.17 15.22
CA VAL A 139 -14.87 7.92 13.96
C VAL A 139 -15.90 6.83 14.21
N LYS A 140 -17.18 7.23 14.24
CA LYS A 140 -18.30 6.33 14.62
C LYS A 140 -18.92 5.59 13.44
N ASP A 141 -18.70 6.05 12.22
CA ASP A 141 -19.27 5.47 11.02
C ASP A 141 -18.39 5.71 9.78
N ILE A 142 -18.69 4.98 8.72
CA ILE A 142 -17.97 5.03 7.45
C ILE A 142 -18.10 6.42 6.79
N SER A 143 -19.24 7.10 6.95
CA SER A 143 -19.48 8.40 6.31
C SER A 143 -18.54 9.49 6.85
N GLN A 144 -18.14 9.39 8.12
CA GLN A 144 -17.15 10.28 8.70
C GLN A 144 -15.75 10.04 8.11
N LEU A 145 -15.38 8.78 7.89
CA LEU A 145 -14.14 8.42 7.21
C LEU A 145 -14.13 8.95 5.76
N GLU A 146 -15.21 8.69 5.01
CA GLU A 146 -15.38 9.20 3.64
C GLU A 146 -15.20 10.72 3.60
N LYS A 147 -15.88 11.44 4.48
CA LYS A 147 -15.79 12.89 4.59
C LYS A 147 -14.37 13.38 4.92
N MET A 148 -13.68 12.71 5.84
CA MET A 148 -12.29 13.03 6.17
C MET A 148 -11.37 12.88 4.96
N LEU A 149 -11.53 11.82 4.18
CA LEU A 149 -10.75 11.57 2.97
C LEU A 149 -11.07 12.57 1.86
N GLU A 150 -12.36 12.94 1.70
CA GLU A 150 -12.79 13.98 0.76
C GLU A 150 -12.17 15.34 1.11
N VAL A 151 -12.20 15.74 2.38
CA VAL A 151 -11.57 16.97 2.85
C VAL A 151 -10.08 16.95 2.56
N ALA A 152 -9.37 15.89 2.93
CA ALA A 152 -7.94 15.76 2.64
C ALA A 152 -7.64 15.84 1.12
N GLY A 153 -8.48 15.25 0.30
CA GLY A 153 -8.34 15.31 -1.16
C GLY A 153 -8.58 16.70 -1.74
N THR A 154 -9.55 17.46 -1.21
CA THR A 154 -9.78 18.87 -1.61
C THR A 154 -8.64 19.79 -1.14
N GLU A 155 -7.97 19.45 -0.05
CA GLU A 155 -6.77 20.12 0.44
C GLU A 155 -5.49 19.68 -0.28
N GLY A 156 -5.61 18.95 -1.38
CA GLY A 156 -4.53 18.61 -2.30
C GLY A 156 -3.83 17.27 -2.04
N CYS A 157 -4.27 16.43 -1.09
CA CYS A 157 -3.68 15.10 -0.94
C CYS A 157 -3.84 14.28 -2.23
N GLU A 158 -2.74 13.68 -2.69
CA GLU A 158 -2.65 12.84 -3.88
C GLU A 158 -2.55 11.35 -3.55
N LEU A 159 -1.98 11.04 -2.37
CA LEU A 159 -1.75 9.68 -1.90
C LEU A 159 -2.39 9.47 -0.52
N PHE A 160 -3.20 8.43 -0.41
CA PHE A 160 -3.84 8.02 0.84
C PHE A 160 -3.22 6.72 1.34
N TYR A 161 -2.81 6.69 2.60
CA TYR A 161 -2.32 5.49 3.27
C TYR A 161 -3.23 5.15 4.44
N ILE A 162 -3.72 3.92 4.51
CA ILE A 162 -4.60 3.47 5.59
C ILE A 162 -4.11 2.13 6.13
N ASP A 163 -3.84 2.06 7.42
CA ASP A 163 -3.29 0.88 8.09
C ASP A 163 -3.90 0.65 9.49
N PRO A 164 -4.67 -0.44 9.67
CA PRO A 164 -5.28 -1.25 8.64
C PRO A 164 -6.73 -0.81 8.36
N LEU A 165 -7.22 -1.09 7.15
CA LEU A 165 -8.60 -0.79 6.78
C LEU A 165 -9.62 -1.56 7.64
N ASN A 166 -9.33 -2.82 7.96
CA ASN A 166 -10.23 -3.67 8.76
C ASN A 166 -10.52 -3.11 10.17
N TYR A 167 -9.61 -2.34 10.75
CA TYR A 167 -9.82 -1.73 12.07
C TYR A 167 -10.93 -0.71 12.03
N LEU A 168 -10.98 0.10 10.97
CA LEU A 168 -11.97 1.16 10.79
C LEU A 168 -13.39 0.58 10.65
N THR A 169 -13.51 -0.55 9.98
CA THR A 169 -14.81 -1.19 9.75
C THR A 169 -15.31 -1.97 10.96
N ARG A 170 -14.40 -2.51 11.78
CA ARG A 170 -14.76 -3.22 13.02
C ARG A 170 -15.41 -2.33 14.06
N GLN A 171 -14.97 -1.10 14.19
CA GLN A 171 -15.56 -0.16 15.14
C GLN A 171 -16.96 0.27 14.75
N ALA A 172 -17.28 0.26 13.45
CA ALA A 172 -18.57 0.67 12.93
C ALA A 172 -19.66 -0.44 12.97
N THR A 173 -19.32 -1.68 13.38
CA THR A 173 -20.24 -2.82 13.21
C THR A 173 -20.19 -3.84 14.34
N GLU A 174 -21.39 -4.32 14.74
CA GLU A 174 -21.57 -5.29 15.84
C GLU A 174 -21.43 -6.78 15.41
N SER A 175 -21.42 -7.07 14.12
CA SER A 175 -21.37 -8.45 13.60
C SER A 175 -20.45 -8.58 12.40
N GLN A 176 -19.88 -9.79 12.19
CA GLN A 176 -18.96 -10.08 11.07
C GLN A 176 -19.61 -9.85 9.70
N ASP A 177 -20.89 -10.18 9.53
CA ASP A 177 -21.60 -9.96 8.26
C ASP A 177 -21.78 -8.48 7.95
N LYS A 178 -22.10 -7.68 8.98
CA LYS A 178 -22.18 -6.22 8.85
C LYS A 178 -20.81 -5.63 8.54
N GLN A 179 -19.76 -6.15 9.17
CA GLN A 179 -18.38 -5.75 8.90
C GLN A 179 -18.00 -6.01 7.44
N ASN A 180 -18.25 -7.21 6.90
CA ASN A 180 -17.92 -7.56 5.52
C ASN A 180 -18.66 -6.65 4.52
N ARG A 181 -19.91 -6.30 4.80
CA ARG A 181 -20.68 -5.34 3.98
C ARG A 181 -20.08 -3.95 4.05
N ALA A 182 -19.76 -3.47 5.24
CA ALA A 182 -19.13 -2.17 5.46
C ALA A 182 -17.78 -2.07 4.74
N GLU A 183 -16.96 -3.10 4.82
CA GLU A 183 -15.70 -3.18 4.10
C GLU A 183 -15.91 -3.12 2.57
N SER A 184 -16.91 -3.86 2.05
CA SER A 184 -17.23 -3.82 0.63
C SER A 184 -17.75 -2.44 0.18
N GLU A 185 -18.57 -1.79 0.98
CA GLU A 185 -19.12 -0.47 0.69
C GLU A 185 -18.01 0.60 0.66
N ILE A 186 -17.12 0.62 1.65
CA ILE A 186 -16.02 1.56 1.68
C ILE A 186 -15.03 1.33 0.52
N MET A 187 -14.78 0.09 0.14
CA MET A 187 -13.94 -0.21 -1.00
C MET A 187 -14.56 0.26 -2.34
N LYS A 188 -15.88 0.09 -2.50
CA LYS A 188 -16.60 0.61 -3.67
C LYS A 188 -16.58 2.14 -3.72
N TRP A 189 -16.72 2.77 -2.55
CA TRP A 189 -16.61 4.22 -2.43
C TRP A 189 -15.19 4.68 -2.78
N PHE A 190 -14.16 4.06 -2.18
CA PHE A 190 -12.75 4.37 -2.47
C PHE A 190 -12.46 4.29 -3.96
N LYS A 191 -12.83 3.17 -4.58
CA LYS A 191 -12.63 3.00 -6.02
C LYS A 191 -13.21 4.17 -6.80
N ARG A 192 -14.49 4.49 -6.59
CA ARG A 192 -15.16 5.59 -7.31
C ARG A 192 -14.52 6.95 -7.01
N TYR A 193 -14.16 7.20 -5.75
CA TYR A 193 -13.53 8.43 -5.33
C TYR A 193 -12.16 8.62 -6.00
N LEU A 194 -11.32 7.59 -5.98
CA LEU A 194 -9.98 7.62 -6.57
C LEU A 194 -10.02 7.74 -8.09
N GLU A 195 -10.93 7.00 -8.75
CA GLU A 195 -11.14 7.09 -10.20
C GLU A 195 -11.55 8.51 -10.63
N LYS A 196 -12.53 9.09 -9.94
CA LYS A 196 -13.04 10.44 -10.23
C LYS A 196 -11.97 11.50 -10.02
N ASN A 197 -11.18 11.40 -8.97
CA ASN A 197 -10.24 12.43 -8.55
C ASN A 197 -8.79 12.16 -8.99
N LYS A 198 -8.54 11.06 -9.72
CA LYS A 198 -7.19 10.65 -10.18
C LYS A 198 -6.18 10.57 -9.04
N LYS A 199 -6.54 9.85 -7.97
CA LYS A 199 -5.74 9.70 -6.74
C LYS A 199 -5.26 8.27 -6.57
N THR A 200 -4.22 8.09 -5.75
CA THR A 200 -3.70 6.78 -5.36
C THR A 200 -4.03 6.48 -3.90
N ALA A 201 -4.43 5.25 -3.60
CA ALA A 201 -4.53 4.75 -2.22
C ALA A 201 -3.68 3.49 -2.03
N LEU A 202 -2.99 3.42 -0.89
CA LEU A 202 -2.27 2.27 -0.38
C LEU A 202 -2.97 1.80 0.90
N LEU A 203 -3.65 0.67 0.82
CA LEU A 203 -4.44 0.12 1.90
C LEU A 203 -3.78 -1.14 2.46
N VAL A 204 -3.65 -1.21 3.77
CA VAL A 204 -3.19 -2.40 4.46
C VAL A 204 -4.38 -3.18 5.00
N MET A 205 -4.39 -4.48 4.78
CA MET A 205 -5.46 -5.37 5.24
C MET A 205 -4.88 -6.59 5.97
N HIS A 206 -5.57 -7.00 7.02
CA HIS A 206 -5.28 -8.28 7.68
C HIS A 206 -5.93 -9.41 6.89
N ASN A 207 -5.15 -10.43 6.56
CA ASN A 207 -5.68 -11.69 6.12
C ASN A 207 -6.18 -12.47 7.35
N THR A 208 -7.47 -12.84 7.39
CA THR A 208 -8.07 -13.50 8.57
C THR A 208 -8.08 -15.02 8.47
N LYS A 209 -7.63 -15.60 7.36
CA LYS A 209 -7.75 -17.03 7.11
C LYS A 209 -6.43 -17.77 7.19
N ASP A 210 -6.54 -19.06 7.43
CA ASP A 210 -5.51 -20.07 7.48
C ASP A 210 -4.54 -19.90 6.29
N PRO A 211 -3.24 -19.80 6.51
CA PRO A 211 -2.23 -19.72 5.45
C PRO A 211 -2.26 -20.88 4.46
N ASN A 212 -2.95 -21.97 4.80
CA ASN A 212 -3.12 -23.15 3.94
C ASN A 212 -4.37 -23.10 3.04
N GLN A 213 -5.24 -22.10 3.17
CA GLN A 213 -6.38 -21.92 2.26
C GLN A 213 -5.95 -21.19 0.99
N HIS A 214 -6.61 -21.56 -0.14
CA HIS A 214 -6.34 -20.97 -1.46
C HIS A 214 -6.23 -19.44 -1.41
N ARG A 215 -5.19 -18.90 -2.04
CA ARG A 215 -4.70 -17.51 -1.97
C ARG A 215 -5.78 -16.44 -2.20
N GLN A 216 -6.76 -16.70 -3.08
CA GLN A 216 -7.84 -15.76 -3.38
C GLN A 216 -8.96 -15.76 -2.33
N GLU A 217 -9.14 -16.87 -1.59
CA GLU A 217 -10.16 -17.00 -0.55
C GLU A 217 -9.70 -16.45 0.80
N GLY A 218 -8.40 -16.18 0.94
CA GLY A 218 -7.77 -15.76 2.19
C GLY A 218 -7.87 -14.27 2.49
N LEU A 219 -8.24 -13.41 1.53
CA LEU A 219 -8.52 -12.01 1.81
C LEU A 219 -9.75 -11.91 2.70
N ALA A 220 -9.55 -11.40 3.91
CA ALA A 220 -10.64 -11.18 4.84
C ALA A 220 -11.72 -10.33 4.20
N GLY A 221 -12.91 -10.86 4.14
CA GLY A 221 -14.07 -10.13 3.76
C GLY A 221 -14.66 -10.54 2.42
N THR A 222 -13.98 -10.41 1.30
CA THR A 222 -14.56 -10.82 0.02
C THR A 222 -13.51 -10.91 -1.10
N ALA A 223 -13.72 -11.82 -2.06
CA ALA A 223 -13.03 -11.81 -3.35
C ALA A 223 -13.21 -10.46 -4.11
N ASP A 224 -14.16 -9.64 -3.68
CA ASP A 224 -14.45 -8.33 -4.27
C ASP A 224 -13.32 -7.32 -4.04
N PHE A 225 -12.55 -7.41 -2.94
CA PHE A 225 -11.43 -6.48 -2.71
C PHE A 225 -10.34 -6.64 -3.77
N ALA A 226 -9.96 -7.89 -4.07
CA ALA A 226 -8.99 -8.17 -5.12
C ALA A 226 -9.48 -7.70 -6.50
N ARG A 227 -10.79 -7.78 -6.77
CA ARG A 227 -11.40 -7.31 -8.03
C ARG A 227 -11.45 -5.79 -8.14
N MET A 228 -11.59 -5.08 -7.02
CA MET A 228 -11.64 -3.62 -6.99
C MET A 228 -10.25 -2.98 -7.04
N ALA A 229 -9.25 -3.64 -6.49
CA ALA A 229 -7.88 -3.17 -6.46
C ALA A 229 -7.25 -3.18 -7.87
N THR A 230 -6.34 -2.24 -8.10
CA THR A 230 -5.48 -2.25 -9.30
C THR A 230 -4.26 -3.14 -9.10
N LYS A 231 -3.79 -3.23 -7.86
CA LYS A 231 -2.69 -4.11 -7.44
C LYS A 231 -3.02 -4.75 -6.09
N VAL A 232 -2.80 -6.05 -5.98
CA VAL A 232 -2.88 -6.79 -4.71
C VAL A 232 -1.52 -7.40 -4.43
N ILE A 233 -0.90 -6.99 -3.35
CA ILE A 233 0.43 -7.37 -2.92
C ILE A 233 0.30 -8.23 -1.67
N GLU A 234 0.83 -9.44 -1.69
CA GLU A 234 0.99 -10.26 -0.51
C GLU A 234 2.44 -10.27 -0.05
N THR A 235 2.65 -10.12 1.25
CA THR A 235 3.95 -10.31 1.87
C THR A 235 3.92 -11.55 2.76
N ARG A 236 4.99 -12.38 2.70
CA ARG A 236 5.16 -13.57 3.54
C ARG A 236 6.53 -13.59 4.19
N ASN A 237 6.56 -14.06 5.42
CA ASN A 237 7.82 -14.34 6.09
C ASN A 237 8.24 -15.78 5.77
N GLU A 238 9.26 -15.93 4.94
CA GLU A 238 9.72 -17.24 4.43
C GLU A 238 10.75 -17.89 5.38
N GLY A 239 11.13 -17.21 6.43
CA GLY A 239 12.04 -17.77 7.41
C GLY A 239 13.06 -16.80 7.94
N PHE A 240 13.99 -17.33 8.72
CA PHE A 240 15.00 -16.58 9.43
C PHE A 240 16.29 -16.48 8.61
N LEU A 241 16.85 -15.28 8.54
CA LEU A 241 18.16 -15.01 7.94
C LEU A 241 19.18 -14.81 9.06
N PRO A 242 19.98 -15.84 9.42
CA PRO A 242 20.84 -15.80 10.59
C PRO A 242 21.99 -14.81 10.43
N LYS A 243 22.52 -14.34 11.56
CA LYS A 243 23.75 -13.57 11.62
C LYS A 243 24.94 -14.48 11.22
N VAL A 244 25.82 -13.99 10.35
CA VAL A 244 27.05 -14.67 9.98
C VAL A 244 28.24 -13.75 10.27
N GLY A 245 29.34 -14.32 10.84
CA GLY A 245 30.52 -13.57 11.24
C GLY A 245 30.44 -13.01 12.66
N THR A 246 31.50 -12.37 13.08
CA THR A 246 31.67 -11.75 14.40
C THR A 246 32.20 -10.32 14.29
N GLY A 247 31.96 -9.51 15.31
CA GLY A 247 32.42 -8.13 15.34
C GLY A 247 31.79 -7.24 14.25
N THR A 248 32.60 -6.34 13.68
CA THR A 248 32.18 -5.36 12.68
C THR A 248 31.85 -5.97 11.31
N THR A 249 32.31 -7.19 11.02
CA THR A 249 32.03 -7.94 9.78
C THR A 249 30.80 -8.80 9.88
N ALA A 250 30.17 -8.87 11.03
CA ALA A 250 28.96 -9.68 11.22
C ALA A 250 27.78 -9.09 10.48
N THR A 251 27.03 -9.95 9.77
CA THR A 251 25.77 -9.55 9.14
C THR A 251 24.67 -9.41 10.20
N MET A 252 23.72 -8.52 9.92
CA MET A 252 22.56 -8.35 10.79
C MET A 252 21.62 -9.55 10.68
N PRO A 253 21.04 -10.02 11.81
CA PRO A 253 19.96 -10.99 11.74
C PRO A 253 18.75 -10.40 11.03
N GLY A 254 18.01 -11.23 10.31
CA GLY A 254 16.85 -10.78 9.54
C GLY A 254 15.91 -11.92 9.23
N SER A 255 14.96 -11.63 8.36
CA SER A 255 14.05 -12.61 7.78
C SER A 255 14.03 -12.47 6.26
N LEU A 256 13.76 -13.56 5.58
CA LEU A 256 13.42 -13.56 4.17
C LEU A 256 11.95 -13.15 4.03
N LEU A 257 11.68 -12.19 3.19
CA LEU A 257 10.36 -11.68 2.89
C LEU A 257 10.05 -11.95 1.43
N SER A 258 9.08 -12.80 1.15
CA SER A 258 8.55 -12.89 -0.20
C SER A 258 7.47 -11.85 -0.43
N VAL A 259 7.47 -11.27 -1.61
CA VAL A 259 6.48 -10.30 -2.09
C VAL A 259 5.88 -10.86 -3.36
N GLU A 260 4.58 -11.08 -3.36
CA GLU A 260 3.84 -11.63 -4.48
C GLU A 260 2.78 -10.64 -4.96
N LEU A 261 2.72 -10.42 -6.26
CA LEU A 261 1.71 -9.60 -6.91
C LEU A 261 0.62 -10.51 -7.50
N TRP A 262 -0.59 -10.48 -6.93
CA TRP A 262 -1.69 -11.37 -7.35
C TRP A 262 -2.50 -10.80 -8.51
N SER A 263 -2.66 -9.48 -8.54
CA SER A 263 -3.42 -8.80 -9.58
C SER A 263 -2.80 -7.45 -9.82
N ALA A 264 -2.59 -7.11 -11.08
CA ALA A 264 -2.16 -5.79 -11.47
C ALA A 264 -2.67 -5.50 -12.88
N ARG A 265 -3.21 -4.29 -13.08
CA ARG A 265 -3.54 -3.79 -14.41
C ARG A 265 -2.25 -3.29 -15.06
N GLY A 266 -1.99 -3.73 -16.30
CA GLY A 266 -0.83 -3.26 -17.08
C GLY A 266 0.52 -3.87 -16.68
N VAL A 267 0.52 -4.95 -15.90
CA VAL A 267 1.73 -5.75 -15.61
C VAL A 267 1.67 -7.04 -16.40
N ASP A 268 2.76 -7.41 -17.06
CA ASP A 268 2.87 -8.65 -17.81
C ASP A 268 2.73 -9.87 -16.89
N GLN A 269 1.90 -10.84 -17.26
CA GLN A 269 1.56 -11.99 -16.43
C GLN A 269 2.77 -12.84 -15.98
N TRP A 270 3.87 -12.84 -16.73
CA TRP A 270 5.08 -13.60 -16.39
C TRP A 270 5.87 -12.99 -15.20
N ARG A 271 5.52 -11.78 -14.72
CA ARG A 271 6.14 -11.12 -13.58
C ARG A 271 5.50 -11.48 -12.23
N PHE A 272 4.54 -12.39 -12.22
CA PHE A 272 3.87 -12.80 -10.97
C PHE A 272 4.67 -13.81 -10.11
N ALA A 273 5.89 -14.16 -10.49
CA ALA A 273 6.77 -14.95 -9.62
C ALA A 273 7.09 -14.16 -8.35
N PRO A 274 7.07 -14.79 -7.16
CA PRO A 274 7.40 -14.12 -5.91
C PRO A 274 8.79 -13.48 -5.96
N LEU A 275 8.87 -12.22 -5.54
CA LEU A 275 10.13 -11.53 -5.33
C LEU A 275 10.59 -11.74 -3.90
N VAL A 276 11.85 -12.13 -3.70
CA VAL A 276 12.41 -12.32 -2.35
C VAL A 276 13.26 -11.12 -1.95
N LEU A 277 12.94 -10.54 -0.80
CA LEU A 277 13.63 -9.44 -0.17
C LEU A 277 14.13 -9.87 1.23
N LYS A 278 14.94 -9.03 1.86
CA LYS A 278 15.31 -9.20 3.27
C LYS A 278 14.64 -8.15 4.15
N ALA A 279 14.20 -8.58 5.32
CA ALA A 279 13.69 -7.73 6.38
C ALA A 279 14.70 -7.76 7.55
N ILE A 280 15.44 -6.69 7.75
CA ILE A 280 16.49 -6.60 8.76
C ILE A 280 15.99 -5.81 9.96
N LYS A 281 16.01 -6.44 11.14
CA LYS A 281 15.66 -5.81 12.39
C LYS A 281 16.79 -4.89 12.86
N ASN A 282 16.47 -3.63 13.09
CA ASN A 282 17.41 -2.68 13.63
C ASN A 282 17.63 -2.96 15.14
N PRO A 283 18.87 -3.18 15.61
CA PRO A 283 19.12 -3.48 17.01
C PRO A 283 18.86 -2.29 17.94
N ASN A 284 18.97 -1.08 17.44
CA ASN A 284 18.90 0.15 18.24
C ASN A 284 17.54 0.87 18.16
N HIS A 285 16.65 0.44 17.26
CA HIS A 285 15.34 1.05 17.05
C HIS A 285 14.27 -0.03 16.87
N LYS A 286 13.06 0.24 17.38
CA LYS A 286 11.89 -0.62 17.17
C LYS A 286 11.41 -0.49 15.72
N GLY A 287 12.09 -1.17 14.80
CA GLY A 287 11.69 -1.15 13.39
C GLY A 287 12.51 -2.14 12.56
N VAL A 288 12.05 -2.36 11.35
CA VAL A 288 12.62 -3.28 10.38
C VAL A 288 12.84 -2.52 9.08
N LYS A 289 14.00 -2.67 8.47
CA LYS A 289 14.30 -2.16 7.13
C LYS A 289 14.14 -3.29 6.12
N ILE A 290 13.41 -3.02 5.05
CA ILE A 290 13.32 -3.94 3.91
C ILE A 290 14.28 -3.49 2.81
N SER A 291 15.00 -4.44 2.23
CA SER A 291 15.97 -4.19 1.17
C SER A 291 16.14 -5.41 0.27
N GLU A 292 16.81 -5.21 -0.85
CA GLU A 292 17.22 -6.29 -1.74
C GLU A 292 18.20 -7.25 -1.05
N LEU A 293 18.23 -8.50 -1.51
CA LEU A 293 19.27 -9.46 -1.15
C LEU A 293 20.60 -9.05 -1.80
N ASP A 294 21.68 -9.23 -1.10
CA ASP A 294 23.04 -9.06 -1.63
C ASP A 294 23.79 -10.40 -1.69
N GLY A 295 25.03 -10.38 -2.22
CA GLY A 295 25.83 -11.60 -2.36
C GLY A 295 26.12 -12.32 -1.04
N ALA A 296 26.22 -11.57 0.08
CA ALA A 296 26.39 -12.17 1.39
C ALA A 296 25.11 -12.84 1.91
N ASP A 297 23.96 -12.32 1.54
CA ASP A 297 22.67 -12.93 1.89
C ASP A 297 22.46 -14.26 1.16
N TYR A 298 22.80 -14.36 -0.13
CA TYR A 298 22.75 -15.61 -0.86
C TYR A 298 23.66 -16.67 -0.24
N GLN A 299 24.88 -16.31 0.18
CA GLN A 299 25.77 -17.21 0.91
C GLN A 299 25.23 -17.67 2.26
N ARG A 300 24.35 -16.86 2.89
CA ARG A 300 23.66 -17.25 4.13
C ARG A 300 22.53 -18.24 3.87
N ILE A 301 21.79 -18.03 2.77
CA ILE A 301 20.69 -18.90 2.34
C ILE A 301 21.23 -20.29 1.95
N ASP A 302 22.35 -20.35 1.23
CA ASP A 302 22.98 -21.59 0.79
C ASP A 302 23.51 -22.45 1.98
N LYS A 303 23.59 -21.89 3.17
CA LYS A 303 24.02 -22.58 4.41
C LYS A 303 22.86 -23.06 5.27
N LEU A 304 21.61 -22.74 4.92
CA LEU A 304 20.41 -23.22 5.61
C LEU A 304 19.94 -24.54 5.05
#